data_d1277dd3c0eadec6a0c35d1f0e93c858
#
_entry.id   d1277dd3c0eadec6a0c35d1f0e93c858
#
_cell.length_a   1.000
_cell.length_b   1.000
_cell.length_c   1.000
_cell.angle_alpha   90.00
_cell.angle_beta   90.00
_cell.angle_gamma   90.00
#
_symmetry.space_group_name_H-M   'P 1'
#
loop_
_entity.id
_entity.type
_entity.pdbx_description
1 polymer ?
#
loop_
_entity_poly.entity_id
_entity_poly.type
_entity_poly.pdbx_seq_one_letter_code
_entity_poly.pdbx_strand_id
1 'polypeptide(L)'
;MIYLTPTHWKDYRLIDSGNFEKLEQFGSVVTRRPEPQAVWDKSLPEAEWQKRSSIDFVARSSNSGDWIKHKNIPDAWNLKYDYLNLTCNLKFTSFKHVGIFPEQAVNWDYISEICSANKGLKVLNLFGYTGIASVAARAAGADVTHLDSVKQVVSWTKQNMESSGQDNIRWIVEDARKFVAKEVKRGNLYNGIIMDPPAFGRGANGEDWKLERDLNALLKDVEKILDKNRYFFILNTYSLGFSAFILENLVNEIFKNHTTQKKSGKTPLCCSRIFIYQQKKEPGI
;
A
#
# COMPACT_ATOMS: atom_id res chain seq x y z
N MET A 1 16.39 12.18 -5.54
CA MET A 1 15.54 11.23 -4.79
C MET A 1 14.87 12.02 -3.68
N ILE A 2 13.53 11.94 -3.55
CA ILE A 2 12.76 12.65 -2.52
C ILE A 2 12.37 11.60 -1.47
N TYR A 3 12.65 11.90 -0.20
CA TYR A 3 12.22 11.07 0.93
C TYR A 3 10.94 11.66 1.49
N LEU A 4 9.91 10.84 1.62
CA LEU A 4 8.63 11.21 2.21
C LEU A 4 8.36 10.29 3.39
N THR A 5 7.97 10.87 4.52
CA THR A 5 7.56 10.14 5.72
C THR A 5 6.16 10.59 6.12
N PRO A 6 5.31 9.68 6.66
CA PRO A 6 4.01 10.06 7.17
C PRO A 6 4.16 10.99 8.38
N THR A 7 3.50 12.15 8.33
CA THR A 7 3.58 13.16 9.41
C THR A 7 2.28 13.33 10.19
N HIS A 8 1.17 12.70 9.74
CA HIS A 8 -0.16 12.94 10.29
C HIS A 8 -0.66 11.83 11.23
N TRP A 9 0.17 10.80 11.48
CA TRP A 9 -0.16 9.77 12.45
C TRP A 9 -0.16 10.31 13.89
N LYS A 10 -1.25 10.03 14.64
CA LYS A 10 -1.32 10.23 16.09
C LYS A 10 -1.28 8.90 16.83
N ASP A 11 -1.93 7.89 16.29
CA ASP A 11 -2.10 6.58 16.92
C ASP A 11 -1.08 5.54 16.48
N TYR A 12 -0.22 5.87 15.50
CA TYR A 12 0.89 5.00 15.09
C TYR A 12 2.23 5.67 15.34
N ARG A 13 3.21 4.88 15.77
CA ARG A 13 4.60 5.30 15.89
C ARG A 13 5.55 4.11 15.74
N LEU A 14 6.60 4.25 14.94
CA LEU A 14 7.78 3.41 15.02
C LEU A 14 8.57 3.83 16.27
N ILE A 15 8.68 2.92 17.26
CA ILE A 15 9.37 3.21 18.52
C ILE A 15 10.87 3.03 18.35
N ASP A 16 11.28 1.90 17.72
CA ASP A 16 12.68 1.57 17.45
C ASP A 16 12.77 0.49 16.35
N SER A 17 13.92 0.38 15.72
CA SER A 17 14.24 -0.69 14.77
C SER A 17 15.73 -1.00 14.79
N GLY A 18 16.07 -2.25 14.57
CA GLY A 18 17.46 -2.72 14.53
C GLY A 18 17.55 -4.22 14.79
N ASN A 19 18.71 -4.79 14.51
CA ASN A 19 18.97 -6.22 14.68
C ASN A 19 17.91 -7.09 14.01
N PHE A 20 17.48 -6.69 12.79
CA PHE A 20 16.45 -7.36 11.98
C PHE A 20 15.04 -7.38 12.59
N GLU A 21 14.75 -6.43 13.49
CA GLU A 21 13.44 -6.30 14.15
C GLU A 21 12.97 -4.85 14.15
N LYS A 22 11.66 -4.69 14.39
CA LYS A 22 11.04 -3.39 14.63
C LYS A 22 10.04 -3.47 15.78
N LEU A 23 9.99 -2.40 16.57
CA LEU A 23 9.07 -2.18 17.67
C LEU A 23 8.15 -1.03 17.29
N GLU A 24 6.85 -1.34 17.11
CA GLU A 24 5.87 -0.39 16.59
C GLU A 24 4.65 -0.32 17.49
N GLN A 25 4.13 0.88 17.65
CA GLN A 25 2.88 1.13 18.37
C GLN A 25 1.73 1.35 17.40
N PHE A 26 0.64 0.61 17.59
CA PHE A 26 -0.63 0.74 16.89
C PHE A 26 -1.75 1.00 17.90
N GLY A 27 -2.02 2.25 18.20
CA GLY A 27 -2.92 2.65 19.30
C GLY A 27 -2.38 2.18 20.64
N SER A 28 -3.12 1.33 21.34
CA SER A 28 -2.71 0.75 22.63
C SER A 28 -1.82 -0.49 22.52
N VAL A 29 -1.65 -1.04 21.32
CA VAL A 29 -0.90 -2.29 21.09
C VAL A 29 0.50 -1.98 20.60
N VAL A 30 1.51 -2.51 21.27
CA VAL A 30 2.91 -2.43 20.83
C VAL A 30 3.34 -3.80 20.33
N THR A 31 3.75 -3.88 19.07
CA THR A 31 4.20 -5.11 18.42
C THR A 31 5.71 -5.14 18.27
N ARG A 32 6.33 -6.29 18.50
CA ARG A 32 7.70 -6.59 18.09
C ARG A 32 7.63 -7.59 16.93
N ARG A 33 8.25 -7.24 15.80
CA ARG A 33 8.15 -8.02 14.55
C ARG A 33 9.48 -8.10 13.83
N PRO A 34 9.74 -9.16 13.05
CA PRO A 34 10.89 -9.24 12.16
C PRO A 34 10.85 -8.15 11.09
N GLU A 35 11.98 -7.46 10.89
CA GLU A 35 12.22 -6.51 9.82
C GLU A 35 13.61 -6.77 9.20
N PRO A 36 13.70 -7.63 8.18
CA PRO A 36 14.98 -8.06 7.59
C PRO A 36 15.85 -6.93 7.06
N GLN A 37 15.27 -5.77 6.80
CA GLN A 37 16.02 -4.60 6.30
C GLN A 37 16.65 -3.77 7.43
N ALA A 38 16.29 -4.00 8.69
CA ALA A 38 16.84 -3.29 9.84
C ALA A 38 18.19 -3.90 10.28
N VAL A 39 19.20 -3.78 9.42
CA VAL A 39 20.55 -4.36 9.61
C VAL A 39 21.42 -3.60 10.60
N TRP A 40 20.97 -2.48 11.12
CA TRP A 40 21.63 -1.64 12.12
C TRP A 40 21.31 -2.10 13.54
N ASP A 41 22.04 -1.56 14.51
CA ASP A 41 21.79 -1.84 15.93
C ASP A 41 20.51 -1.16 16.43
N LYS A 42 19.87 -1.77 17.44
CA LYS A 42 18.76 -1.15 18.19
C LYS A 42 19.24 0.10 18.92
N SER A 43 18.43 1.16 18.93
CA SER A 43 18.71 2.37 19.71
C SER A 43 18.35 2.20 21.18
N LEU A 44 17.36 1.37 21.50
CA LEU A 44 16.93 1.08 22.86
C LEU A 44 17.52 -0.25 23.35
N PRO A 45 17.83 -0.35 24.66
CA PRO A 45 18.23 -1.63 25.26
C PRO A 45 17.15 -2.71 25.13
N GLU A 46 17.55 -3.96 25.06
CA GLU A 46 16.63 -5.10 24.94
C GLU A 46 15.59 -5.15 26.07
N ALA A 47 15.96 -4.76 27.30
CA ALA A 47 15.04 -4.67 28.44
C ALA A 47 13.89 -3.67 28.19
N GLU A 48 14.16 -2.55 27.49
CA GLU A 48 13.12 -1.59 27.11
C GLU A 48 12.21 -2.14 26.01
N TRP A 49 12.75 -2.92 25.06
CA TRP A 49 11.94 -3.62 24.07
C TRP A 49 10.98 -4.61 24.72
N GLN A 50 11.47 -5.45 25.62
CA GLN A 50 10.66 -6.42 26.37
C GLN A 50 9.58 -5.74 27.21
N LYS A 51 9.93 -4.66 27.92
CA LYS A 51 8.99 -3.89 28.76
C LYS A 51 7.87 -3.26 27.94
N ARG A 52 8.21 -2.72 26.77
CA ARG A 52 7.26 -2.00 25.88
C ARG A 52 6.41 -2.95 25.08
N SER A 53 6.96 -4.03 24.57
CA SER A 53 6.20 -4.96 23.74
C SER A 53 4.96 -5.50 24.44
N SER A 54 3.85 -5.51 23.72
CA SER A 54 2.60 -6.15 24.14
C SER A 54 2.47 -7.55 23.55
N ILE A 55 3.11 -7.77 22.40
CA ILE A 55 3.02 -9.01 21.64
C ILE A 55 4.21 -9.11 20.66
N ASP A 56 4.78 -10.28 20.55
CA ASP A 56 5.89 -10.57 19.65
C ASP A 56 5.47 -11.55 18.57
N PHE A 57 5.91 -11.31 17.32
CA PHE A 57 5.76 -12.27 16.24
C PHE A 57 6.99 -13.17 16.16
N VAL A 58 6.79 -14.46 16.37
CA VAL A 58 7.83 -15.48 16.23
C VAL A 58 7.64 -16.23 14.93
N ALA A 59 8.58 -16.07 13.99
CA ALA A 59 8.53 -16.75 12.71
C ALA A 59 8.76 -18.26 12.86
N ARG A 60 7.89 -19.08 12.25
CA ARG A 60 8.10 -20.53 12.08
C ARG A 60 8.72 -20.85 10.74
N SER A 61 8.42 -20.03 9.73
CA SER A 61 8.94 -20.11 8.37
C SER A 61 9.05 -18.71 7.76
N SER A 62 9.52 -18.62 6.51
CA SER A 62 9.55 -17.35 5.77
C SER A 62 8.18 -16.66 5.67
N ASN A 63 7.08 -17.43 5.71
CA ASN A 63 5.73 -16.94 5.41
C ASN A 63 4.70 -17.17 6.53
N SER A 64 5.10 -17.71 7.68
CA SER A 64 4.17 -17.97 8.78
C SER A 64 4.85 -17.92 10.14
N GLY A 65 4.06 -17.63 11.17
CA GLY A 65 4.52 -17.60 12.55
C GLY A 65 3.38 -17.44 13.53
N ASP A 66 3.73 -17.25 14.78
CA ASP A 66 2.81 -17.08 15.90
C ASP A 66 2.98 -15.73 16.57
N TRP A 67 1.88 -15.22 17.06
CA TRP A 67 1.86 -14.07 17.93
C TRP A 67 1.84 -14.49 19.41
N ILE A 68 2.86 -14.12 20.13
CA ILE A 68 3.01 -14.44 21.57
C ILE A 68 2.67 -13.20 22.38
N LYS A 69 1.52 -13.22 23.07
CA LYS A 69 1.07 -12.10 23.91
C LYS A 69 1.83 -12.07 25.24
N HIS A 70 2.29 -10.89 25.63
CA HIS A 70 2.92 -10.61 26.91
C HIS A 70 2.02 -9.77 27.83
N LYS A 71 1.01 -9.11 27.25
CA LYS A 71 0.03 -8.28 27.95
C LYS A 71 -1.39 -8.67 27.55
N ASN A 72 -2.35 -8.28 28.37
CA ASN A 72 -3.76 -8.44 28.02
C ASN A 72 -4.14 -7.39 26.96
N ILE A 73 -4.23 -7.82 25.71
CA ILE A 73 -4.55 -7.00 24.54
C ILE A 73 -5.64 -7.68 23.70
N PRO A 74 -6.48 -6.92 22.99
CA PRO A 74 -7.49 -7.48 22.09
C PRO A 74 -6.86 -8.21 20.91
N ASP A 75 -7.59 -9.17 20.32
CA ASP A 75 -7.18 -9.86 19.09
C ASP A 75 -7.42 -9.02 17.82
N ALA A 76 -8.35 -8.08 17.92
CA ALA A 76 -8.65 -7.11 16.89
C ALA A 76 -8.97 -5.74 17.52
N TRP A 77 -8.56 -4.69 16.85
CA TRP A 77 -8.77 -3.30 17.32
C TRP A 77 -8.81 -2.34 16.14
N ASN A 78 -9.19 -1.10 16.40
CA ASN A 78 -9.22 -0.04 15.39
C ASN A 78 -8.06 0.92 15.59
N LEU A 79 -7.48 1.36 14.49
CA LEU A 79 -6.50 2.43 14.42
C LEU A 79 -7.08 3.58 13.60
N LYS A 80 -7.03 4.81 14.11
CA LYS A 80 -7.55 5.97 13.40
C LYS A 80 -6.43 6.71 12.67
N TYR A 81 -6.75 7.14 11.46
CA TYR A 81 -5.97 8.13 10.73
C TYR A 81 -6.79 9.39 10.63
N ASP A 82 -6.74 10.19 11.71
CA ASP A 82 -7.63 11.37 11.91
C ASP A 82 -7.55 12.38 10.77
N TYR A 83 -6.37 12.56 10.18
CA TYR A 83 -6.15 13.53 9.12
C TYR A 83 -7.10 13.37 7.92
N LEU A 84 -7.45 12.13 7.58
CA LEU A 84 -8.40 11.80 6.51
C LEU A 84 -9.71 11.21 7.05
N ASN A 85 -9.90 11.18 8.36
CA ASN A 85 -11.05 10.56 9.03
C ASN A 85 -11.24 9.08 8.62
N LEU A 86 -10.15 8.32 8.56
CA LEU A 86 -10.16 6.90 8.22
C LEU A 86 -10.01 6.03 9.46
N THR A 87 -10.69 4.89 9.45
CA THR A 87 -10.58 3.87 10.49
C THR A 87 -10.06 2.57 9.88
N CYS A 88 -8.92 2.10 10.37
CA CYS A 88 -8.28 0.87 9.99
C CYS A 88 -8.61 -0.22 11.01
N ASN A 89 -9.29 -1.28 10.60
CA ASN A 89 -9.51 -2.45 11.44
C ASN A 89 -8.24 -3.29 11.41
N LEU A 90 -7.65 -3.54 12.55
CA LEU A 90 -6.43 -4.31 12.72
C LEU A 90 -6.72 -5.63 13.42
N LYS A 91 -5.97 -6.67 13.09
CA LYS A 91 -6.00 -7.98 13.77
C LYS A 91 -4.72 -8.74 13.54
N PHE A 92 -4.41 -9.65 14.43
CA PHE A 92 -3.31 -10.58 14.23
C PHE A 92 -3.67 -11.64 13.19
N THR A 93 -2.72 -11.95 12.32
CA THR A 93 -2.86 -12.97 11.27
C THR A 93 -1.75 -13.99 11.44
N SER A 94 -1.79 -15.09 10.68
CA SER A 94 -0.70 -16.07 10.61
C SER A 94 0.60 -15.49 10.01
N PHE A 95 0.53 -14.27 9.47
CA PHE A 95 1.67 -13.51 8.97
C PHE A 95 2.07 -12.43 9.99
N LYS A 96 3.25 -11.85 9.81
CA LYS A 96 3.75 -10.74 10.65
C LYS A 96 2.97 -9.42 10.51
N HIS A 97 2.03 -9.33 9.58
CA HIS A 97 1.28 -8.11 9.30
C HIS A 97 -0.02 -8.03 10.10
N VAL A 98 -0.37 -6.83 10.54
CA VAL A 98 -1.56 -6.56 11.37
C VAL A 98 -2.72 -5.96 10.59
N GLY A 99 -2.60 -5.83 9.27
CA GLY A 99 -3.65 -5.31 8.39
C GLY A 99 -3.40 -3.92 7.85
N ILE A 100 -2.24 -3.31 8.14
CA ILE A 100 -1.90 -1.98 7.66
C ILE A 100 -0.41 -1.86 7.42
N PHE A 101 -0.04 -0.97 6.51
CA PHE A 101 1.30 -0.48 6.25
C PHE A 101 1.29 1.04 6.48
N PRO A 102 1.69 1.50 7.69
CA PRO A 102 1.54 2.91 8.08
C PRO A 102 2.32 3.89 7.22
N GLU A 103 3.41 3.47 6.62
CA GLU A 103 4.20 4.24 5.66
C GLU A 103 3.43 4.62 4.41
N GLN A 104 2.39 3.87 4.07
CA GLN A 104 1.51 4.16 2.93
C GLN A 104 0.61 5.40 3.15
N ALA A 105 0.56 5.95 4.36
CA ALA A 105 -0.25 7.13 4.65
C ALA A 105 0.13 8.34 3.78
N VAL A 106 1.39 8.45 3.38
CA VAL A 106 1.85 9.48 2.42
C VAL A 106 1.09 9.37 1.08
N ASN A 107 0.87 8.14 0.62
CA ASN A 107 0.10 7.90 -0.60
C ASN A 107 -1.38 8.19 -0.39
N TRP A 108 -1.95 7.88 0.79
CA TRP A 108 -3.34 8.19 1.08
C TRP A 108 -3.61 9.69 1.10
N ASP A 109 -2.68 10.48 1.69
CA ASP A 109 -2.74 11.93 1.70
C ASP A 109 -2.74 12.49 0.28
N TYR A 110 -1.81 12.04 -0.55
CA TYR A 110 -1.72 12.43 -1.95
C TYR A 110 -2.97 12.03 -2.76
N ILE A 111 -3.46 10.80 -2.59
CA ILE A 111 -4.68 10.31 -3.26
C ILE A 111 -5.87 11.17 -2.86
N SER A 112 -6.00 11.48 -1.56
CA SER A 112 -7.06 12.31 -1.04
C SER A 112 -7.01 13.72 -1.60
N GLU A 113 -5.84 14.36 -1.64
CA GLU A 113 -5.62 15.67 -2.23
C GLU A 113 -6.08 15.71 -3.70
N ILE A 114 -5.57 14.80 -4.53
CA ILE A 114 -5.86 14.74 -5.96
C ILE A 114 -7.34 14.47 -6.21
N CYS A 115 -7.94 13.49 -5.53
CA CYS A 115 -9.34 13.13 -5.72
C CYS A 115 -10.28 14.23 -5.21
N SER A 116 -9.94 14.93 -4.13
CA SER A 116 -10.73 16.05 -3.61
C SER A 116 -10.73 17.24 -4.55
N ALA A 117 -9.57 17.56 -5.15
CA ALA A 117 -9.44 18.62 -6.14
C ALA A 117 -10.12 18.27 -7.48
N ASN A 118 -10.38 16.99 -7.75
CA ASN A 118 -10.87 16.47 -9.01
C ASN A 118 -11.96 15.42 -8.80
N LYS A 119 -13.17 15.85 -8.46
CA LYS A 119 -14.27 14.92 -8.19
C LYS A 119 -14.60 13.98 -9.35
N GLY A 120 -15.06 12.78 -9.01
CA GLY A 120 -15.51 11.76 -9.97
C GLY A 120 -14.39 11.10 -10.77
N LEU A 121 -13.14 11.18 -10.31
CA LEU A 121 -12.05 10.39 -10.90
C LEU A 121 -12.36 8.90 -10.75
N LYS A 122 -12.15 8.12 -11.82
CA LYS A 122 -12.18 6.66 -11.78
C LYS A 122 -10.82 6.15 -11.30
N VAL A 123 -10.80 5.51 -10.13
CA VAL A 123 -9.58 5.00 -9.49
C VAL A 123 -9.61 3.48 -9.41
N LEU A 124 -8.55 2.85 -9.89
CA LEU A 124 -8.31 1.41 -9.80
C LEU A 124 -7.16 1.15 -8.83
N ASN A 125 -7.43 0.36 -7.79
CA ASN A 125 -6.42 -0.10 -6.85
C ASN A 125 -6.17 -1.59 -7.07
N LEU A 126 -4.99 -1.93 -7.60
CA LEU A 126 -4.51 -3.29 -7.88
C LEU A 126 -3.61 -3.77 -6.73
N PHE A 127 -3.75 -5.03 -6.33
CA PHE A 127 -3.09 -5.60 -5.15
C PHE A 127 -3.45 -4.80 -3.89
N GLY A 128 -4.74 -4.47 -3.79
CA GLY A 128 -5.21 -3.42 -2.88
C GLY A 128 -5.17 -3.77 -1.40
N TYR A 129 -4.85 -5.03 -1.04
CA TYR A 129 -4.75 -5.52 0.33
C TYR A 129 -5.99 -5.13 1.16
N THR A 130 -5.81 -4.60 2.37
CA THR A 130 -6.90 -4.14 3.26
C THR A 130 -7.51 -2.80 2.86
N GLY A 131 -7.07 -2.21 1.76
CA GLY A 131 -7.75 -1.20 0.96
C GLY A 131 -7.83 0.22 1.50
N ILE A 132 -7.00 0.62 2.44
CA ILE A 132 -7.08 1.99 2.99
C ILE A 132 -6.85 3.04 1.90
N ALA A 133 -5.98 2.79 0.90
CA ALA A 133 -5.83 3.67 -0.26
C ALA A 133 -7.14 3.81 -1.07
N SER A 134 -7.90 2.72 -1.22
CA SER A 134 -9.22 2.73 -1.87
C SER A 134 -10.25 3.53 -1.05
N VAL A 135 -10.24 3.36 0.28
CA VAL A 135 -11.13 4.09 1.18
C VAL A 135 -10.81 5.59 1.17
N ALA A 136 -9.51 5.95 1.16
CA ALA A 136 -9.06 7.35 1.05
C ALA A 136 -9.52 7.99 -0.28
N ALA A 137 -9.37 7.28 -1.41
CA ALA A 137 -9.85 7.74 -2.71
C ALA A 137 -11.37 7.94 -2.70
N ARG A 138 -12.12 7.00 -2.12
CA ARG A 138 -13.59 7.07 -2.04
C ARG A 138 -14.04 8.24 -1.16
N ALA A 139 -13.46 8.39 0.02
CA ALA A 139 -13.75 9.52 0.93
C ALA A 139 -13.49 10.87 0.25
N ALA A 140 -12.53 10.94 -0.64
CA ALA A 140 -12.22 12.12 -1.46
C ALA A 140 -13.15 12.32 -2.67
N GLY A 141 -14.12 11.40 -2.91
CA GLY A 141 -15.15 11.51 -3.95
C GLY A 141 -14.82 10.85 -5.27
N ALA A 142 -13.87 9.90 -5.29
CA ALA A 142 -13.58 9.08 -6.47
C ALA A 142 -14.60 7.95 -6.67
N ASP A 143 -14.74 7.48 -7.92
CA ASP A 143 -15.38 6.22 -8.28
C ASP A 143 -14.30 5.12 -8.23
N VAL A 144 -14.38 4.23 -7.25
CA VAL A 144 -13.29 3.33 -6.90
C VAL A 144 -13.59 1.88 -7.26
N THR A 145 -12.65 1.26 -7.97
CA THR A 145 -12.57 -0.19 -8.15
C THR A 145 -11.38 -0.71 -7.34
N HIS A 146 -11.64 -1.60 -6.39
CA HIS A 146 -10.64 -2.27 -5.57
C HIS A 146 -10.49 -3.72 -5.99
N LEU A 147 -9.26 -4.15 -6.22
CA LEU A 147 -8.94 -5.51 -6.65
C LEU A 147 -7.86 -6.12 -5.75
N ASP A 148 -8.15 -7.32 -5.28
CA ASP A 148 -7.16 -8.23 -4.69
C ASP A 148 -7.53 -9.68 -5.06
N SER A 149 -6.54 -10.56 -5.11
CA SER A 149 -6.78 -11.99 -5.42
C SER A 149 -7.31 -12.78 -4.22
N VAL A 150 -7.23 -12.24 -3.00
CA VAL A 150 -7.57 -12.92 -1.75
C VAL A 150 -8.92 -12.42 -1.22
N LYS A 151 -9.95 -13.26 -1.30
CA LYS A 151 -11.32 -12.91 -0.89
C LYS A 151 -11.42 -12.38 0.55
N GLN A 152 -10.69 -12.99 1.50
CA GLN A 152 -10.70 -12.56 2.91
C GLN A 152 -10.15 -11.14 3.08
N VAL A 153 -9.15 -10.76 2.27
CA VAL A 153 -8.56 -9.42 2.28
C VAL A 153 -9.54 -8.40 1.71
N VAL A 154 -10.23 -8.72 0.61
CA VAL A 154 -11.30 -7.87 0.06
C VAL A 154 -12.45 -7.69 1.07
N SER A 155 -12.82 -8.75 1.81
CA SER A 155 -13.82 -8.62 2.88
C SER A 155 -13.34 -7.71 4.02
N TRP A 156 -12.06 -7.73 4.32
CA TRP A 156 -11.45 -6.82 5.31
C TRP A 156 -11.47 -5.37 4.84
N THR A 157 -11.18 -5.13 3.55
CA THR A 157 -11.30 -3.80 2.95
C THR A 157 -12.72 -3.23 3.09
N LYS A 158 -13.75 -4.08 2.91
CA LYS A 158 -15.14 -3.69 3.09
C LYS A 158 -15.41 -3.22 4.53
N GLN A 159 -14.89 -3.94 5.53
CA GLN A 159 -14.98 -3.53 6.93
C GLN A 159 -14.29 -2.17 7.18
N ASN A 160 -13.10 -1.95 6.59
CA ASN A 160 -12.41 -0.67 6.69
C ASN A 160 -13.22 0.47 6.05
N MET A 161 -13.86 0.22 4.92
CA MET A 161 -14.75 1.16 4.26
C MET A 161 -15.94 1.54 5.17
N GLU A 162 -16.64 0.55 5.71
CA GLU A 162 -17.80 0.73 6.59
C GLU A 162 -17.40 1.47 7.88
N SER A 163 -16.28 1.07 8.52
CA SER A 163 -15.77 1.71 9.73
C SER A 163 -15.30 3.15 9.51
N SER A 164 -14.97 3.51 8.27
CA SER A 164 -14.63 4.88 7.85
C SER A 164 -15.85 5.69 7.40
N GLY A 165 -17.09 5.16 7.55
CA GLY A 165 -18.30 5.82 7.13
C GLY A 165 -18.43 6.00 5.61
N GLN A 166 -17.77 5.14 4.83
CA GLN A 166 -17.80 5.18 3.38
C GLN A 166 -18.65 4.04 2.82
N ASP A 167 -19.04 4.16 1.57
CA ASP A 167 -19.80 3.20 0.80
C ASP A 167 -19.34 3.13 -0.66
N ASN A 168 -19.99 2.27 -1.45
CA ASN A 168 -19.97 2.30 -2.91
C ASN A 168 -18.56 2.17 -3.54
N ILE A 169 -17.79 1.17 -3.09
CA ILE A 169 -16.56 0.72 -3.76
C ILE A 169 -16.88 -0.56 -4.54
N ARG A 170 -16.44 -0.64 -5.80
CA ARG A 170 -16.55 -1.85 -6.62
C ARG A 170 -15.50 -2.86 -6.21
N TRP A 171 -15.93 -4.03 -5.76
CA TRP A 171 -15.07 -5.11 -5.27
C TRP A 171 -14.78 -6.15 -6.35
N ILE A 172 -13.51 -6.46 -6.56
CA ILE A 172 -13.07 -7.49 -7.51
C ILE A 172 -12.13 -8.46 -6.78
N VAL A 173 -12.46 -9.75 -6.87
CA VAL A 173 -11.58 -10.84 -6.40
C VAL A 173 -11.06 -11.56 -7.62
N GLU A 174 -9.88 -11.17 -8.10
CA GLU A 174 -9.27 -11.73 -9.32
C GLU A 174 -7.75 -11.48 -9.36
N ASP A 175 -7.03 -12.25 -10.20
CA ASP A 175 -5.63 -11.94 -10.56
C ASP A 175 -5.56 -10.61 -11.32
N ALA A 176 -4.63 -9.73 -10.91
CA ALA A 176 -4.50 -8.39 -11.46
C ALA A 176 -4.22 -8.39 -12.96
N ARG A 177 -3.38 -9.32 -13.46
CA ARG A 177 -3.05 -9.43 -14.90
C ARG A 177 -4.29 -9.79 -15.72
N LYS A 178 -5.08 -10.76 -15.23
CA LYS A 178 -6.32 -11.18 -15.89
C LYS A 178 -7.36 -10.07 -15.93
N PHE A 179 -7.51 -9.34 -14.82
CA PHE A 179 -8.44 -8.21 -14.76
C PHE A 179 -8.02 -7.09 -15.70
N VAL A 180 -6.75 -6.66 -15.64
CA VAL A 180 -6.24 -5.57 -16.50
C VAL A 180 -6.37 -5.95 -17.98
N ALA A 181 -6.04 -7.18 -18.37
CA ALA A 181 -6.21 -7.65 -19.74
C ALA A 181 -7.69 -7.60 -20.22
N LYS A 182 -8.64 -7.88 -19.31
CA LYS A 182 -10.08 -7.71 -19.61
C LYS A 182 -10.46 -6.25 -19.79
N GLU A 183 -9.95 -5.36 -18.95
CA GLU A 183 -10.21 -3.91 -19.04
C GLU A 183 -9.62 -3.30 -20.33
N VAL A 184 -8.43 -3.74 -20.76
CA VAL A 184 -7.86 -3.39 -22.08
C VAL A 184 -8.81 -3.78 -23.22
N LYS A 185 -9.33 -5.03 -23.20
CA LYS A 185 -10.26 -5.51 -24.24
C LYS A 185 -11.59 -4.75 -24.25
N ARG A 186 -12.03 -4.25 -23.09
CA ARG A 186 -13.25 -3.46 -22.93
C ARG A 186 -13.08 -2.00 -23.30
N GLY A 187 -11.84 -1.53 -23.44
CA GLY A 187 -11.54 -0.12 -23.67
C GLY A 187 -11.84 0.77 -22.44
N ASN A 188 -11.91 0.21 -21.24
CA ASN A 188 -12.13 0.98 -20.02
C ASN A 188 -10.89 1.80 -19.67
N LEU A 189 -11.11 3.05 -19.24
CA LEU A 189 -10.02 3.94 -18.82
C LEU A 189 -10.22 4.35 -17.36
N TYR A 190 -9.09 4.50 -16.65
CA TYR A 190 -9.00 4.95 -15.28
C TYR A 190 -8.15 6.21 -15.17
N ASN A 191 -8.58 7.16 -14.33
CA ASN A 191 -7.83 8.39 -14.09
C ASN A 191 -6.73 8.17 -13.03
N GLY A 192 -6.95 7.29 -12.06
CA GLY A 192 -5.97 6.92 -11.05
C GLY A 192 -5.73 5.42 -11.05
N ILE A 193 -4.47 5.01 -11.09
CA ILE A 193 -4.12 3.60 -10.88
C ILE A 193 -3.08 3.52 -9.76
N ILE A 194 -3.39 2.70 -8.76
CA ILE A 194 -2.54 2.41 -7.61
C ILE A 194 -2.14 0.96 -7.70
N MET A 195 -0.85 0.67 -7.58
CA MET A 195 -0.31 -0.68 -7.61
C MET A 195 0.66 -0.90 -6.44
N ASP A 196 0.46 -1.98 -5.71
CA ASP A 196 1.35 -2.43 -4.64
C ASP A 196 1.65 -3.93 -4.78
N PRO A 197 2.29 -4.35 -5.91
CA PRO A 197 2.51 -5.74 -6.20
C PRO A 197 3.50 -6.37 -5.21
N PRO A 198 3.18 -7.55 -4.64
CA PRO A 198 4.12 -8.27 -3.79
C PRO A 198 5.32 -8.80 -4.61
N ALA A 199 6.45 -9.08 -3.93
CA ALA A 199 7.57 -9.76 -4.59
C ALA A 199 7.16 -11.14 -5.13
N PHE A 200 6.35 -11.89 -4.37
CA PHE A 200 5.76 -13.17 -4.74
C PHE A 200 4.31 -13.23 -4.32
N GLY A 201 3.48 -13.91 -5.11
CA GLY A 201 2.07 -14.11 -4.79
C GLY A 201 1.51 -15.36 -5.45
N ARG A 202 0.43 -15.90 -4.87
CA ARG A 202 -0.40 -16.93 -5.49
C ARG A 202 -1.84 -16.45 -5.53
N GLY A 203 -2.43 -16.47 -6.70
CA GLY A 203 -3.85 -16.20 -6.88
C GLY A 203 -4.72 -17.35 -6.40
N ALA A 204 -6.02 -17.09 -6.23
CA ALA A 204 -6.98 -18.06 -5.72
C ALA A 204 -7.14 -19.31 -6.61
N ASN A 205 -6.82 -19.20 -7.90
CA ASN A 205 -6.91 -20.29 -8.86
C ASN A 205 -5.53 -20.86 -9.26
N GLY A 206 -4.51 -20.67 -8.40
CA GLY A 206 -3.16 -21.18 -8.63
C GLY A 206 -2.29 -20.30 -9.52
N GLU A 207 -2.71 -19.08 -9.84
CA GLU A 207 -1.87 -18.12 -10.54
C GLU A 207 -0.60 -17.84 -9.72
N ASP A 208 0.54 -17.91 -10.40
CA ASP A 208 1.85 -17.63 -9.84
C ASP A 208 2.31 -16.24 -10.28
N TRP A 209 2.57 -15.36 -9.32
CA TRP A 209 3.08 -14.01 -9.52
C TRP A 209 4.52 -13.91 -9.01
N LYS A 210 5.41 -13.37 -9.86
CA LYS A 210 6.77 -12.97 -9.48
C LYS A 210 7.03 -11.56 -10.01
N LEU A 211 7.38 -10.63 -9.13
CA LEU A 211 7.55 -9.23 -9.47
C LEU A 211 8.52 -9.03 -10.65
N GLU A 212 9.70 -9.66 -10.57
CA GLU A 212 10.76 -9.52 -11.58
C GLU A 212 10.35 -10.05 -12.95
N ARG A 213 9.51 -11.08 -12.99
CA ARG A 213 9.05 -11.70 -14.23
C ARG A 213 7.86 -10.97 -14.85
N ASP A 214 6.91 -10.55 -14.00
CA ASP A 214 5.56 -10.22 -14.46
C ASP A 214 5.30 -8.70 -14.52
N LEU A 215 6.09 -7.88 -13.79
CA LEU A 215 5.82 -6.45 -13.64
C LEU A 215 5.82 -5.71 -14.98
N ASN A 216 6.82 -5.95 -15.84
CA ASN A 216 6.94 -5.27 -17.12
C ASN A 216 5.73 -5.50 -18.04
N ALA A 217 5.26 -6.74 -18.13
CA ALA A 217 4.09 -7.08 -18.94
C ALA A 217 2.81 -6.42 -18.38
N LEU A 218 2.62 -6.46 -17.06
CA LEU A 218 1.48 -5.83 -16.41
C LEU A 218 1.49 -4.31 -16.60
N LEU A 219 2.63 -3.63 -16.45
CA LEU A 219 2.73 -2.18 -16.63
C LEU A 219 2.39 -1.74 -18.06
N LYS A 220 2.76 -2.53 -19.09
CA LYS A 220 2.38 -2.26 -20.48
C LYS A 220 0.86 -2.32 -20.70
N ASP A 221 0.16 -3.20 -20.00
CA ASP A 221 -1.29 -3.28 -20.08
C ASP A 221 -1.97 -2.21 -19.22
N VAL A 222 -1.39 -1.87 -18.06
CA VAL A 222 -1.82 -0.75 -17.20
C VAL A 222 -1.73 0.58 -17.96
N GLU A 223 -0.67 0.82 -18.72
CA GLU A 223 -0.52 2.02 -19.56
C GLU A 223 -1.69 2.20 -20.54
N LYS A 224 -2.19 1.10 -21.12
CA LYS A 224 -3.31 1.14 -22.09
C LYS A 224 -4.65 1.51 -21.44
N ILE A 225 -4.84 1.25 -20.16
CA ILE A 225 -6.07 1.57 -19.42
C ILE A 225 -5.95 2.85 -18.59
N LEU A 226 -4.79 3.52 -18.57
CA LEU A 226 -4.62 4.81 -17.92
C LEU A 226 -5.08 5.93 -18.86
N ASP A 227 -5.92 6.86 -18.36
CA ASP A 227 -6.38 8.03 -19.12
C ASP A 227 -5.17 8.89 -19.51
N LYS A 228 -5.13 9.33 -20.79
CA LYS A 228 -3.98 10.06 -21.31
C LYS A 228 -3.96 11.55 -20.97
N ASN A 229 -5.10 12.10 -20.60
CA ASN A 229 -5.27 13.55 -20.41
C ASN A 229 -5.28 13.93 -18.93
N ARG A 230 -5.89 13.08 -18.09
CA ARG A 230 -6.11 13.37 -16.68
C ARG A 230 -5.86 12.12 -15.87
N TYR A 231 -4.67 11.99 -15.32
CA TYR A 231 -4.27 10.78 -14.63
C TYR A 231 -3.27 11.01 -13.49
N PHE A 232 -3.24 10.05 -12.57
CA PHE A 232 -2.13 9.80 -11.65
C PHE A 232 -1.82 8.30 -11.61
N PHE A 233 -0.57 7.97 -11.32
CA PHE A 233 -0.12 6.60 -11.19
C PHE A 233 0.78 6.46 -9.98
N ILE A 234 0.49 5.47 -9.12
CA ILE A 234 1.29 5.14 -7.94
C ILE A 234 1.74 3.69 -8.07
N LEU A 235 3.04 3.47 -8.00
CA LEU A 235 3.65 2.14 -7.94
C LEU A 235 4.48 2.02 -6.67
N ASN A 236 4.07 1.14 -5.79
CA ASN A 236 4.84 0.74 -4.61
C ASN A 236 5.57 -0.56 -4.91
N THR A 237 6.77 -0.74 -4.36
CA THR A 237 7.50 -2.01 -4.46
C THR A 237 8.31 -2.24 -3.19
N TYR A 238 8.31 -3.48 -2.74
CA TYR A 238 9.04 -3.96 -1.57
C TYR A 238 9.97 -5.12 -1.96
N SER A 239 10.78 -4.92 -3.00
CA SER A 239 11.71 -5.95 -3.46
C SER A 239 13.16 -5.56 -3.17
N LEU A 240 13.94 -6.51 -2.65
CA LEU A 240 15.39 -6.36 -2.52
C LEU A 240 16.10 -6.45 -3.88
N GLY A 241 15.44 -7.04 -4.89
CA GLY A 241 15.99 -7.22 -6.23
C GLY A 241 15.91 -5.99 -7.14
N PHE A 242 15.05 -5.00 -6.81
CA PHE A 242 14.90 -3.77 -7.59
C PHE A 242 15.41 -2.55 -6.85
N SER A 243 16.33 -1.82 -7.46
CA SER A 243 16.63 -0.45 -7.04
C SER A 243 15.56 0.53 -7.57
N ALA A 244 15.42 1.69 -6.93
CA ALA A 244 14.53 2.75 -7.41
C ALA A 244 14.85 3.16 -8.86
N PHE A 245 16.12 3.13 -9.27
CA PHE A 245 16.55 3.44 -10.65
C PHE A 245 16.01 2.45 -11.68
N ILE A 246 15.98 1.14 -11.35
CA ILE A 246 15.43 0.13 -12.25
C ILE A 246 13.95 0.40 -12.50
N LEU A 247 13.20 0.70 -11.43
CA LEU A 247 11.78 1.01 -11.53
C LEU A 247 11.52 2.32 -12.25
N GLU A 248 12.32 3.35 -11.98
CA GLU A 248 12.23 4.64 -12.66
C GLU A 248 12.46 4.48 -14.17
N ASN A 249 13.48 3.74 -14.59
CA ASN A 249 13.75 3.46 -16.01
C ASN A 249 12.61 2.68 -16.65
N LEU A 250 12.10 1.64 -15.99
CA LEU A 250 10.99 0.82 -16.48
C LEU A 250 9.73 1.66 -16.68
N VAL A 251 9.37 2.47 -15.70
CA VAL A 251 8.19 3.32 -15.75
C VAL A 251 8.36 4.42 -16.80
N ASN A 252 9.51 5.09 -16.86
CA ASN A 252 9.77 6.13 -17.87
C ASN A 252 9.70 5.60 -19.29
N GLU A 253 10.20 4.38 -19.55
CA GLU A 253 10.11 3.76 -20.88
C GLU A 253 8.67 3.44 -21.25
N ILE A 254 7.88 2.85 -20.35
CA ILE A 254 6.50 2.43 -20.64
C ILE A 254 5.57 3.65 -20.76
N PHE A 255 5.71 4.65 -19.88
CA PHE A 255 4.82 5.81 -19.82
C PHE A 255 5.36 7.04 -20.57
N LYS A 256 6.36 6.88 -21.44
CA LYS A 256 6.97 7.99 -22.20
C LYS A 256 5.97 8.85 -22.97
N ASN A 257 4.91 8.25 -23.51
CA ASN A 257 3.88 8.95 -24.25
C ASN A 257 2.96 9.79 -23.36
N HIS A 258 2.85 9.45 -22.07
CA HIS A 258 2.12 10.26 -21.09
C HIS A 258 2.93 11.47 -20.62
N THR A 259 4.27 11.39 -20.63
CA THR A 259 5.16 12.47 -20.17
C THR A 259 5.42 13.54 -21.23
N THR A 260 5.32 13.23 -22.52
CA THR A 260 5.60 14.15 -23.62
C THR A 260 4.55 15.25 -23.82
N GLN A 261 3.35 15.10 -23.28
CA GLN A 261 2.30 16.14 -23.37
C GLN A 261 2.60 17.40 -22.53
N LYS A 262 3.62 17.40 -21.65
CA LYS A 262 4.08 18.59 -20.90
C LYS A 262 4.64 19.73 -21.77
N LYS A 263 4.92 19.52 -23.05
CA LYS A 263 5.52 20.52 -23.94
C LYS A 263 4.55 21.43 -24.69
N SER A 264 3.24 21.24 -24.59
CA SER A 264 2.24 21.99 -25.38
C SER A 264 1.54 23.13 -24.65
N GLY A 265 2.13 23.75 -23.64
CA GLY A 265 1.68 25.04 -23.08
C GLY A 265 0.28 25.10 -22.45
N LYS A 266 -0.46 24.01 -22.40
CA LYS A 266 -1.70 23.87 -21.62
C LYS A 266 -1.35 23.29 -20.28
N THR A 267 -1.54 24.06 -19.23
CA THR A 267 -1.39 23.62 -17.84
C THR A 267 -2.25 22.37 -17.63
N PRO A 268 -1.68 21.18 -17.43
CA PRO A 268 -2.51 20.02 -17.10
C PRO A 268 -3.08 20.24 -15.71
N LEU A 269 -4.37 20.09 -15.56
CA LEU A 269 -5.09 20.14 -14.29
C LEU A 269 -4.74 19.01 -13.34
N CYS A 270 -3.61 18.35 -13.50
CA CYS A 270 -3.11 17.41 -12.50
C CYS A 270 -1.67 17.04 -12.79
N CYS A 271 -0.88 17.10 -11.78
CA CYS A 271 0.48 16.58 -11.79
C CYS A 271 0.48 15.12 -12.19
N SER A 272 1.00 14.83 -13.39
CA SER A 272 1.44 13.48 -13.74
C SER A 272 2.59 13.13 -12.79
N ARG A 273 2.30 12.60 -11.62
CA ARG A 273 3.33 12.13 -10.69
C ARG A 273 3.32 10.61 -10.73
N ILE A 274 4.44 10.07 -11.12
CA ILE A 274 4.75 8.66 -10.97
C ILE A 274 5.52 8.58 -9.65
N PHE A 275 4.90 7.97 -8.65
CA PHE A 275 5.57 7.70 -7.39
C PHE A 275 6.12 6.29 -7.45
N ILE A 276 7.43 6.19 -7.37
CA ILE A 276 8.11 4.91 -7.16
C ILE A 276 8.50 4.91 -5.70
N TYR A 277 7.82 4.09 -4.92
CA TYR A 277 8.11 3.93 -3.49
C TYR A 277 9.02 2.73 -3.29
N GLN A 278 10.20 3.00 -2.77
CA GLN A 278 11.07 1.96 -2.23
C GLN A 278 11.24 2.25 -0.74
N GLN A 279 10.85 1.32 0.11
CA GLN A 279 11.01 1.48 1.54
C GLN A 279 12.50 1.67 1.88
N LYS A 280 12.84 2.79 2.46
CA LYS A 280 14.13 3.04 3.11
C LYS A 280 13.89 3.37 4.58
N LYS A 281 14.92 3.11 5.39
CA LYS A 281 15.04 3.52 6.78
C LYS A 281 14.57 4.96 6.95
N GLU A 282 13.67 5.22 7.89
CA GLU A 282 13.54 6.57 8.43
C GLU A 282 14.84 6.93 9.12
N PRO A 283 15.42 8.12 8.87
CA PRO A 283 16.53 8.59 9.70
C PRO A 283 16.02 8.68 11.13
N GLY A 284 16.74 8.03 12.04
CA GLY A 284 16.38 7.99 13.44
C GLY A 284 16.16 9.41 13.99
N ILE A 285 15.10 9.55 14.78
CA ILE A 285 14.94 10.65 15.73
C ILE A 285 15.76 10.31 16.95
#